data_d4494faf4a1a4876d18eb3d18856cbd7
#
_entry.id   d4494faf4a1a4876d18eb3d18856cbd7
#
_cell.length_a   1.000
_cell.length_b   1.000
_cell.length_c   1.000
_cell.angle_alpha   90.00
_cell.angle_beta   90.00
_cell.angle_gamma   90.00
#
_symmetry.space_group_name_H-M   'P 1'
#
loop_
_entity.id
_entity.type
_entity.pdbx_description
1 polymer ?
#
loop_
_entity_poly.entity_id
_entity_poly.type
_entity_poly.pdbx_seq_one_letter_code
_entity_poly.pdbx_strand_id
1 'polypeptide(L)'
;NPNVKYAMQQTWAYAKDSNHPGFFRYGKNQKAMYEDVVFSYDKAAQKQNISIVIPTGTAIQNGRSSSLGDTFCRDGYHLDLKYGRYTAACAWFETFFGESPIGITYRPEGVTDEQASIAQHAAHFAILRPTSVTDMSNF
;
A
#
# COMPACT_ATOMS: atom_id res chain seq x y z
N ASN A 1 28.77 -5.51 5.46
CA ASN A 1 28.52 -6.80 4.83
C ASN A 1 28.27 -6.56 3.33
N PRO A 2 29.15 -7.03 2.41
CA PRO A 2 29.01 -6.77 0.98
C PRO A 2 27.80 -7.46 0.33
N ASN A 3 27.14 -8.36 1.06
CA ASN A 3 25.98 -9.12 0.56
C ASN A 3 24.63 -8.55 1.04
N VAL A 4 24.62 -7.40 1.73
CA VAL A 4 23.37 -6.77 2.15
C VAL A 4 22.65 -6.18 0.94
N LYS A 5 21.37 -6.54 0.79
CA LYS A 5 20.47 -5.89 -0.16
C LYS A 5 19.58 -4.91 0.60
N TYR A 6 19.38 -3.74 0.03
CA TYR A 6 18.50 -2.72 0.58
C TYR A 6 17.14 -2.79 -0.12
N ALA A 7 16.08 -2.58 0.65
CA ALA A 7 14.74 -2.42 0.14
C ALA A 7 14.12 -1.14 0.72
N MET A 8 13.22 -0.53 -0.03
CA MET A 8 12.43 0.62 0.42
C MET A 8 10.97 0.22 0.49
N GLN A 9 10.32 0.46 1.62
CA GLN A 9 8.87 0.35 1.70
C GLN A 9 8.25 1.69 1.33
N GLN A 10 7.49 1.73 0.26
CA GLN A 10 6.71 2.90 -0.13
C GLN A 10 5.65 3.18 0.95
N THR A 11 5.63 4.41 1.48
CA THR A 11 4.56 4.85 2.38
C THR A 11 3.27 5.10 1.60
N TRP A 12 2.20 5.45 2.28
CA TRP A 12 0.86 5.66 1.70
C TRP A 12 0.38 7.09 1.91
N ALA A 13 -0.52 7.53 1.04
CA ALA A 13 -1.20 8.80 1.21
C ALA A 13 -2.13 8.76 2.44
N TYR A 14 -2.34 9.91 3.06
CA TYR A 14 -3.27 10.04 4.17
C TYR A 14 -4.73 9.80 3.73
N ALA A 15 -5.60 9.47 4.67
CA ALA A 15 -7.02 9.40 4.41
C ALA A 15 -7.58 10.80 4.06
N LYS A 16 -8.67 10.84 3.30
CA LYS A 16 -9.26 12.12 2.82
C LYS A 16 -9.69 13.05 3.96
N ASP A 17 -10.08 12.48 5.09
CA ASP A 17 -10.51 13.20 6.29
C ASP A 17 -9.37 13.54 7.26
N SER A 18 -8.12 13.21 6.90
CA SER A 18 -6.97 13.44 7.76
C SER A 18 -6.79 14.91 8.12
N ASN A 19 -6.56 15.17 9.41
CA ASN A 19 -6.20 16.48 9.95
C ASN A 19 -4.69 16.64 10.19
N HIS A 20 -3.88 15.71 9.70
CA HIS A 20 -2.43 15.78 9.86
C HIS A 20 -1.87 17.03 9.15
N PRO A 21 -1.03 17.86 9.81
CA PRO A 21 -0.50 19.11 9.22
C PRO A 21 0.22 18.91 7.89
N GLY A 22 0.91 17.79 7.70
CA GLY A 22 1.59 17.44 6.45
C GLY A 22 0.65 17.31 5.26
N PHE A 23 -0.64 17.04 5.48
CA PHE A 23 -1.61 16.87 4.40
C PHE A 23 -1.99 18.20 3.71
N PHE A 24 -1.87 19.29 4.46
CA PHE A 24 -2.12 20.63 3.88
C PHE A 24 -1.15 20.98 2.74
N ARG A 25 0.07 20.41 2.73
CA ARG A 25 1.04 20.61 1.63
C ARG A 25 0.53 20.09 0.29
N TYR A 26 -0.40 19.14 0.32
CA TYR A 26 -1.07 18.56 -0.85
C TYR A 26 -2.47 19.14 -1.07
N GLY A 27 -2.82 20.27 -0.42
CA GLY A 27 -4.17 20.83 -0.46
C GLY A 27 -5.24 19.86 0.03
N LYS A 28 -4.90 18.94 0.94
CA LYS A 28 -5.73 17.80 1.38
C LYS A 28 -6.20 16.91 0.22
N ASN A 29 -5.46 16.87 -0.87
CA ASN A 29 -5.75 16.02 -2.01
C ASN A 29 -5.00 14.68 -1.88
N GLN A 30 -5.73 13.62 -1.57
CA GLN A 30 -5.17 12.27 -1.40
C GLN A 30 -4.48 11.76 -2.66
N LYS A 31 -5.06 12.02 -3.84
CA LYS A 31 -4.49 11.60 -5.12
C LYS A 31 -3.15 12.31 -5.37
N ALA A 32 -3.09 13.63 -5.19
CA ALA A 32 -1.86 14.39 -5.34
C ALA A 32 -0.78 13.89 -4.37
N MET A 33 -1.14 13.63 -3.11
CA MET A 33 -0.20 13.06 -2.15
C MET A 33 0.30 11.67 -2.57
N TYR A 34 -0.58 10.81 -3.08
CA TYR A 34 -0.20 9.48 -3.57
C TYR A 34 0.79 9.59 -4.74
N GLU A 35 0.51 10.43 -5.72
CA GLU A 35 1.37 10.64 -6.90
C GLU A 35 2.76 11.13 -6.49
N ASP A 36 2.85 12.08 -5.56
CA ASP A 36 4.12 12.59 -5.04
C ASP A 36 4.89 11.53 -4.22
N VAL A 37 4.19 10.69 -3.45
CA VAL A 37 4.81 9.57 -2.74
C VAL A 37 5.44 8.60 -3.72
N VAL A 38 4.69 8.15 -4.73
CA VAL A 38 5.19 7.24 -5.77
C VAL A 38 6.43 7.82 -6.45
N PHE A 39 6.33 9.06 -6.93
CA PHE A 39 7.43 9.75 -7.60
C PHE A 39 8.68 9.88 -6.71
N SER A 40 8.49 10.24 -5.44
CA SER A 40 9.59 10.43 -4.51
C SER A 40 10.33 9.13 -4.20
N TYR A 41 9.59 8.02 -4.02
CA TYR A 41 10.20 6.71 -3.78
C TYR A 41 10.92 6.17 -5.01
N ASP A 42 10.34 6.30 -6.20
CA ASP A 42 10.99 5.92 -7.45
C ASP A 42 12.30 6.69 -7.66
N LYS A 43 12.25 8.00 -7.52
CA LYS A 43 13.43 8.86 -7.64
C LYS A 43 14.51 8.54 -6.59
N ALA A 44 14.12 8.27 -5.34
CA ALA A 44 15.05 7.92 -4.28
C ALA A 44 15.70 6.55 -4.53
N ALA A 45 14.92 5.57 -4.97
CA ALA A 45 15.40 4.23 -5.30
C ALA A 45 16.41 4.27 -6.44
N GLN A 46 16.13 4.99 -7.51
CA GLN A 46 17.06 5.20 -8.63
C GLN A 46 18.35 5.86 -8.17
N LYS A 47 18.25 6.95 -7.40
CA LYS A 47 19.43 7.69 -6.92
C LYS A 47 20.33 6.86 -5.99
N GLN A 48 19.77 5.94 -5.24
CA GLN A 48 20.48 5.08 -4.29
C GLN A 48 20.78 3.67 -4.83
N ASN A 49 20.45 3.40 -6.10
CA ASN A 49 20.57 2.07 -6.71
C ASN A 49 19.87 0.96 -5.89
N ILE A 50 18.68 1.27 -5.34
CA ILE A 50 17.86 0.30 -4.62
C ILE A 50 16.90 -0.31 -5.62
N SER A 51 17.02 -1.62 -5.86
CA SER A 51 16.20 -2.35 -6.83
C SER A 51 14.88 -2.87 -6.26
N ILE A 52 14.75 -2.92 -4.93
CA ILE A 52 13.56 -3.46 -4.26
C ILE A 52 12.76 -2.31 -3.65
N VAL A 53 11.63 -1.99 -4.26
CA VAL A 53 10.64 -1.04 -3.70
C VAL A 53 9.36 -1.82 -3.46
N ILE A 54 8.93 -1.90 -2.20
CA ILE A 54 7.69 -2.58 -1.81
C ILE A 54 6.55 -1.58 -2.02
N PRO A 55 5.59 -1.83 -2.94
CA PRO A 55 4.60 -0.84 -3.35
C PRO A 55 3.41 -0.76 -2.39
N THR A 56 3.67 -0.67 -1.08
CA THR A 56 2.64 -0.65 -0.05
C THR A 56 1.67 0.53 -0.23
N GLY A 57 2.18 1.71 -0.59
CA GLY A 57 1.33 2.89 -0.84
C GLY A 57 0.35 2.66 -1.98
N THR A 58 0.80 2.03 -3.07
CA THR A 58 -0.05 1.66 -4.20
C THR A 58 -1.06 0.58 -3.80
N ALA A 59 -0.65 -0.42 -3.01
CA ALA A 59 -1.57 -1.44 -2.49
C ALA A 59 -2.70 -0.83 -1.65
N ILE A 60 -2.38 0.08 -0.74
CA ILE A 60 -3.38 0.81 0.04
C ILE A 60 -4.30 1.64 -0.85
N GLN A 61 -3.76 2.31 -1.87
CA GLN A 61 -4.57 3.11 -2.78
C GLN A 61 -5.47 2.26 -3.67
N ASN A 62 -5.03 1.06 -4.09
CA ASN A 62 -5.87 0.07 -4.76
C ASN A 62 -7.05 -0.35 -3.86
N GLY A 63 -6.76 -0.77 -2.62
CA GLY A 63 -7.79 -1.18 -1.67
C GLY A 63 -8.83 -0.11 -1.40
N ARG A 64 -8.44 1.18 -1.38
CA ARG A 64 -9.37 2.31 -1.22
C ARG A 64 -10.37 2.47 -2.35
N SER A 65 -10.12 1.89 -3.51
CA SER A 65 -11.07 1.90 -4.63
C SER A 65 -12.10 0.78 -4.57
N SER A 66 -11.97 -0.17 -3.62
CA SER A 66 -12.92 -1.26 -3.39
C SER A 66 -14.13 -0.83 -2.54
N SER A 67 -15.01 -1.79 -2.23
CA SER A 67 -16.15 -1.63 -1.31
C SER A 67 -15.74 -1.13 0.08
N LEU A 68 -14.50 -1.36 0.52
CA LEU A 68 -14.00 -0.88 1.81
C LEU A 68 -13.77 0.64 1.84
N GLY A 69 -13.60 1.29 0.69
CA GLY A 69 -13.39 2.73 0.61
C GLY A 69 -12.15 3.22 1.38
N ASP A 70 -12.20 4.46 1.87
CA ASP A 70 -11.06 5.11 2.52
C ASP A 70 -10.93 4.80 4.01
N THR A 71 -10.96 3.52 4.39
CA THR A 71 -10.94 3.03 5.77
C THR A 71 -9.62 2.37 6.19
N PHE A 72 -8.60 2.40 5.33
CA PHE A 72 -7.31 1.74 5.56
C PHE A 72 -6.43 2.43 6.60
N CYS A 73 -6.79 3.62 7.06
CA CYS A 73 -6.10 4.36 8.11
C CYS A 73 -7.01 4.54 9.33
N ARG A 74 -6.49 4.27 10.55
CA ARG A 74 -7.25 4.34 11.82
C ARG A 74 -7.43 5.76 12.38
N ASP A 75 -6.51 6.67 12.05
CA ASP A 75 -6.43 8.04 12.58
C ASP A 75 -6.13 9.05 11.47
N GLY A 76 -6.44 8.69 10.25
CA GLY A 76 -6.21 9.51 9.06
C GLY A 76 -4.84 9.32 8.41
N TYR A 77 -3.85 8.66 9.06
CA TYR A 77 -2.52 8.47 8.49
C TYR A 77 -1.80 7.17 8.88
N HIS A 78 -2.01 6.61 10.07
CA HIS A 78 -1.49 5.28 10.39
C HIS A 78 -2.41 4.19 9.89
N LEU A 79 -1.85 3.12 9.37
CA LEU A 79 -2.65 1.99 8.91
C LEU A 79 -3.55 1.43 10.02
N ASP A 80 -4.74 1.04 9.64
CA ASP A 80 -5.63 0.19 10.41
C ASP A 80 -4.87 -1.06 10.90
N LEU A 81 -5.18 -1.52 12.11
CA LEU A 81 -4.45 -2.61 12.76
C LEU A 81 -4.77 -4.00 12.18
N LYS A 82 -5.82 -4.10 11.39
CA LYS A 82 -6.33 -5.33 10.79
C LYS A 82 -5.97 -5.39 9.31
N TYR A 83 -6.93 -5.14 8.42
CA TYR A 83 -6.75 -5.29 6.99
C TYR A 83 -5.81 -4.24 6.36
N GLY A 84 -5.68 -3.04 6.92
CA GLY A 84 -4.68 -2.08 6.44
C GLY A 84 -3.25 -2.60 6.60
N ARG A 85 -2.90 -3.10 7.78
CA ARG A 85 -1.60 -3.74 8.01
C ARG A 85 -1.45 -5.06 7.25
N TYR A 86 -2.54 -5.82 7.12
CA TYR A 86 -2.52 -7.06 6.35
C TYR A 86 -2.26 -6.81 4.87
N THR A 87 -2.84 -5.79 4.28
CA THR A 87 -2.52 -5.36 2.90
C THR A 87 -1.03 -5.05 2.74
N ALA A 88 -0.44 -4.32 3.69
CA ALA A 88 0.99 -4.06 3.68
C ALA A 88 1.80 -5.36 3.78
N ALA A 89 1.41 -6.28 4.67
CA ALA A 89 2.07 -7.57 4.82
C ALA A 89 1.99 -8.44 3.55
N CYS A 90 0.85 -8.43 2.85
CA CYS A 90 0.69 -9.11 1.56
C CYS A 90 1.64 -8.54 0.48
N ALA A 91 1.80 -7.21 0.43
CA ALA A 91 2.75 -6.59 -0.50
C ALA A 91 4.20 -6.95 -0.17
N TRP A 92 4.57 -7.03 1.11
CA TRP A 92 5.86 -7.54 1.54
C TRP A 92 6.06 -8.99 1.16
N PHE A 93 5.07 -9.83 1.43
CA PHE A 93 5.13 -11.26 1.13
C PHE A 93 5.44 -11.49 -0.35
N GLU A 94 4.66 -10.93 -1.26
CA GLU A 94 4.86 -11.13 -2.69
C GLU A 94 6.18 -10.52 -3.17
N THR A 95 6.59 -9.36 -2.64
CA THR A 95 7.88 -8.73 -3.02
C THR A 95 9.08 -9.63 -2.70
N PHE A 96 9.06 -10.33 -1.56
CA PHE A 96 10.23 -11.10 -1.13
C PHE A 96 10.17 -12.58 -1.49
N PHE A 97 8.99 -13.16 -1.59
CA PHE A 97 8.83 -14.59 -1.90
C PHE A 97 8.47 -14.84 -3.37
N GLY A 98 8.02 -13.83 -4.10
CA GLY A 98 7.61 -13.98 -5.50
C GLY A 98 6.32 -14.76 -5.69
N GLU A 99 5.58 -15.02 -4.61
CA GLU A 99 4.34 -15.78 -4.62
C GLU A 99 3.15 -14.85 -4.37
N SER A 100 2.06 -15.03 -5.11
CA SER A 100 0.86 -14.23 -4.93
C SER A 100 0.21 -14.50 -3.57
N PRO A 101 -0.20 -13.47 -2.82
CA PRO A 101 -0.95 -13.65 -1.58
C PRO A 101 -2.40 -14.06 -1.80
N ILE A 102 -2.92 -14.00 -3.04
CA ILE A 102 -4.31 -14.36 -3.34
C ILE A 102 -4.58 -15.82 -2.98
N GLY A 103 -5.60 -16.03 -2.15
CA GLY A 103 -6.01 -17.36 -1.71
C GLY A 103 -5.24 -17.90 -0.49
N ILE A 104 -4.32 -17.14 0.09
CA ILE A 104 -3.72 -17.51 1.38
C ILE A 104 -4.83 -17.55 2.43
N THR A 105 -4.92 -18.68 3.15
CA THR A 105 -5.95 -18.91 4.16
C THR A 105 -5.72 -18.15 5.46
N TYR A 106 -4.46 -17.79 5.75
CA TYR A 106 -4.14 -16.97 6.92
C TYR A 106 -4.72 -15.58 6.79
N ARG A 107 -5.33 -15.13 7.84
CA ARG A 107 -5.74 -13.73 8.04
C ARG A 107 -5.62 -13.34 9.51
N PRO A 108 -5.34 -12.06 9.82
CA PRO A 108 -5.33 -11.60 11.21
C PRO A 108 -6.70 -11.77 11.88
N GLU A 109 -6.69 -11.92 13.20
CA GLU A 109 -7.92 -11.95 13.99
C GLU A 109 -8.78 -10.70 13.75
N GLY A 110 -10.08 -10.90 13.55
CA GLY A 110 -11.04 -9.83 13.28
C GLY A 110 -10.99 -9.25 11.86
N VAL A 111 -10.27 -9.89 10.94
CA VAL A 111 -10.35 -9.61 9.49
C VAL A 111 -11.35 -10.58 8.86
N THR A 112 -12.34 -10.06 8.14
CA THR A 112 -13.32 -10.88 7.41
C THR A 112 -12.71 -11.51 6.16
N ASP A 113 -13.38 -12.52 5.58
CA ASP A 113 -12.97 -13.12 4.31
C ASP A 113 -12.92 -12.10 3.17
N GLU A 114 -13.92 -11.22 3.11
CA GLU A 114 -13.97 -10.13 2.13
C GLU A 114 -12.81 -9.17 2.30
N GLN A 115 -12.54 -8.69 3.52
CA GLN A 115 -11.41 -7.80 3.81
C GLN A 115 -10.07 -8.46 3.48
N ALA A 116 -9.92 -9.75 3.76
CA ALA A 116 -8.71 -10.51 3.42
C ALA A 116 -8.54 -10.62 1.91
N SER A 117 -9.61 -10.95 1.19
CA SER A 117 -9.61 -11.03 -0.28
C SER A 117 -9.22 -9.70 -0.91
N ILE A 118 -9.85 -8.60 -0.48
CA ILE A 118 -9.52 -7.26 -0.97
C ILE A 118 -8.05 -6.92 -0.69
N ALA A 119 -7.55 -7.17 0.52
CA ALA A 119 -6.17 -6.90 0.90
C ALA A 119 -5.16 -7.67 0.03
N GLN A 120 -5.43 -8.96 -0.21
CA GLN A 120 -4.59 -9.83 -1.04
C GLN A 120 -4.55 -9.37 -2.50
N HIS A 121 -5.72 -9.08 -3.09
CA HIS A 121 -5.80 -8.58 -4.47
C HIS A 121 -5.19 -7.18 -4.61
N ALA A 122 -5.43 -6.28 -3.67
CA ALA A 122 -4.87 -4.93 -3.68
C ALA A 122 -3.33 -4.96 -3.67
N ALA A 123 -2.74 -5.85 -2.88
CA ALA A 123 -1.31 -6.05 -2.83
C ALA A 123 -0.77 -6.66 -4.13
N HIS A 124 -1.40 -7.72 -4.63
CA HIS A 124 -1.01 -8.37 -5.89
C HIS A 124 -1.04 -7.39 -7.07
N PHE A 125 -2.11 -6.63 -7.21
CA PHE A 125 -2.21 -5.62 -8.28
C PHE A 125 -1.16 -4.50 -8.15
N ALA A 126 -0.76 -4.16 -6.92
CA ALA A 126 0.32 -3.20 -6.71
C ALA A 126 1.69 -3.75 -7.12
N ILE A 127 1.95 -5.06 -6.95
CA ILE A 127 3.17 -5.69 -7.49
C ILE A 127 3.18 -5.64 -9.02
N LEU A 128 2.04 -5.92 -9.66
CA LEU A 128 1.94 -5.87 -11.13
C LEU A 128 2.04 -4.44 -11.69
N ARG A 129 1.57 -3.43 -10.94
CA ARG A 129 1.55 -2.01 -11.34
C ARG A 129 1.98 -1.12 -10.18
N PRO A 130 3.29 -1.08 -9.84
CA PRO A 130 3.76 -0.47 -8.59
C PRO A 130 3.62 1.05 -8.52
N THR A 131 3.40 1.72 -9.65
CA THR A 131 3.33 3.18 -9.75
C THR A 131 1.97 3.72 -10.16
N SER A 132 0.97 2.85 -10.31
CA SER A 132 -0.37 3.26 -10.73
C SER A 132 -1.47 2.48 -10.02
N VAL A 133 -2.56 3.18 -9.70
CA VAL A 133 -3.73 2.57 -9.06
C VAL A 133 -4.42 1.62 -10.02
N THR A 134 -4.73 0.43 -9.53
CA THR A 134 -5.69 -0.49 -10.17
C THR A 134 -7.05 -0.27 -9.53
N ASP A 135 -8.06 0.00 -10.34
CA ASP A 135 -9.43 0.13 -9.87
C ASP A 135 -9.96 -1.23 -9.38
N MET A 136 -10.48 -1.23 -8.16
CA MET A 136 -11.05 -2.41 -7.49
C MET A 136 -12.54 -2.20 -7.15
N SER A 137 -13.24 -1.35 -7.88
CA SER A 137 -14.66 -1.03 -7.61
C SER A 137 -15.61 -2.24 -7.73
N ASN A 138 -15.16 -3.34 -8.31
CA ASN A 138 -15.89 -4.60 -8.41
C ASN A 138 -15.59 -5.60 -7.26
N PHE A 139 -14.80 -5.19 -6.27
CA PHE A 139 -14.44 -5.97 -5.08
C PHE A 139 -15.19 -5.53 -3.86
#